data_09ee039ecb7a93fc40f6df960bc3e943
#
_entry.id   09ee039ecb7a93fc40f6df960bc3e943
#
_cell.length_a   1.000
_cell.length_b   1.000
_cell.length_c   1.000
_cell.angle_alpha   90.00
_cell.angle_beta   90.00
_cell.angle_gamma   90.00
#
_symmetry.space_group_name_H-M   'P 1'
#
loop_
_entity.id
_entity.type
_entity.pdbx_description
1 polymer ?
#
loop_
_entity_poly.entity_id
_entity_poly.type
_entity_poly.pdbx_seq_one_letter_code
_entity_poly.pdbx_strand_id
1 'polypeptide(L)'
;MPIIVGVDLDAYTDAHRGEWARLDALAKQRRLDGRQADELIEGYRAGATQLSAIKTSAGSTAIGDRLSVTLSRARLRFTGATDNLLGALPAFFGAQLPAAFYRVRWLTVVVMLVTVAIGAIYATWIAGDPRVLASYGDDADLRRYVDSEFTDYYSSNPAASFAGQVWTNNAYIAAQCVAFGITGIWVPYVIFSNAQSVGIAAGVMFSYDRGDVFFEYILPHGMLELTAVFVAAAAGLRIFWALIAPGPRTRAQALAEDGRALFTVAIGLVLVLFVSGIIEGFVTPAPWPWWIKMTIGGGALAAYWFYTLYFGRRAYRAGQTGDLDEFEAGARRITSG
;
A
#
# COMPACT_ATOMS: atom_id res chain seq x y z
N MET A 1 43.97 -8.71 -29.02
CA MET A 1 43.25 -7.94 -27.99
C MET A 1 43.01 -6.57 -28.59
N PRO A 2 41.80 -6.21 -29.05
CA PRO A 2 41.54 -4.90 -29.62
C PRO A 2 41.56 -3.87 -28.50
N ILE A 3 42.38 -2.86 -28.66
CA ILE A 3 42.42 -1.67 -27.82
C ILE A 3 41.10 -0.92 -28.04
N ILE A 4 40.19 -0.96 -27.07
CA ILE A 4 39.03 -0.09 -27.06
C ILE A 4 39.55 1.32 -26.80
N VAL A 5 39.60 2.14 -27.86
CA VAL A 5 39.89 3.58 -27.74
C VAL A 5 38.81 4.18 -26.87
N GLY A 6 39.14 4.54 -25.64
CA GLY A 6 38.23 5.25 -24.74
C GLY A 6 37.80 6.55 -25.41
N VAL A 7 36.50 6.78 -25.50
CA VAL A 7 35.95 8.05 -25.94
C VAL A 7 36.45 9.13 -24.97
N ASP A 8 37.14 10.16 -25.48
CA ASP A 8 37.48 11.33 -24.68
C ASP A 8 36.16 12.05 -24.27
N LEU A 9 35.81 11.87 -23.01
CA LEU A 9 34.54 12.34 -22.47
C LEU A 9 34.42 13.89 -22.52
N ASP A 10 35.51 14.57 -22.38
CA ASP A 10 35.54 16.05 -22.41
C ASP A 10 35.32 16.53 -23.84
N ALA A 11 36.01 15.98 -24.82
CA ALA A 11 35.83 16.27 -26.25
C ALA A 11 34.39 15.90 -26.69
N TYR A 12 33.85 14.76 -26.24
CA TYR A 12 32.52 14.32 -26.55
C TYR A 12 31.45 15.27 -25.94
N THR A 13 31.65 15.69 -24.70
CA THR A 13 30.79 16.65 -24.00
C THR A 13 30.79 18.01 -24.71
N ASP A 14 31.93 18.50 -25.09
CA ASP A 14 32.06 19.80 -25.77
C ASP A 14 31.37 19.79 -27.15
N ALA A 15 31.48 18.68 -27.87
CA ALA A 15 30.80 18.50 -29.17
C ALA A 15 29.26 18.53 -29.06
N HIS A 16 28.69 18.00 -27.96
CA HIS A 16 27.23 17.89 -27.80
C HIS A 16 26.61 18.86 -26.78
N ARG A 17 27.42 19.72 -26.16
CA ARG A 17 26.98 20.68 -25.12
C ARG A 17 25.84 21.58 -25.58
N GLY A 18 25.90 22.07 -26.82
CA GLY A 18 24.86 22.93 -27.40
C GLY A 18 23.52 22.19 -27.56
N GLU A 19 23.55 20.94 -28.01
CA GLU A 19 22.36 20.10 -28.19
C GLU A 19 21.69 19.82 -26.84
N TRP A 20 22.47 19.45 -25.82
CA TRP A 20 21.96 19.16 -24.48
C TRP A 20 21.41 20.41 -23.79
N ALA A 21 22.05 21.57 -23.96
CA ALA A 21 21.53 22.84 -23.43
C ALA A 21 20.21 23.22 -24.11
N ARG A 22 20.08 23.00 -25.42
CA ARG A 22 18.85 23.25 -26.16
C ARG A 22 17.73 22.30 -25.71
N LEU A 23 18.04 21.03 -25.56
CA LEU A 23 17.09 20.02 -25.06
C LEU A 23 16.59 20.36 -23.66
N ASP A 24 17.48 20.77 -22.75
CA ASP A 24 17.12 21.18 -21.38
C ASP A 24 16.25 22.45 -21.38
N ALA A 25 16.56 23.42 -22.26
CA ALA A 25 15.75 24.61 -22.42
C ALA A 25 14.33 24.31 -22.90
N LEU A 26 14.18 23.46 -23.94
CA LEU A 26 12.89 23.03 -24.44
C LEU A 26 12.10 22.21 -23.38
N ALA A 27 12.78 21.33 -22.66
CA ALA A 27 12.17 20.53 -21.61
C ALA A 27 11.61 21.38 -20.44
N LYS A 28 12.13 22.57 -20.21
CA LYS A 28 11.69 23.52 -19.17
C LYS A 28 10.59 24.48 -19.62
N GLN A 29 10.33 24.64 -20.92
CA GLN A 29 9.29 25.56 -21.42
C GLN A 29 7.89 25.09 -21.03
N ARG A 30 7.01 26.00 -20.62
CA ARG A 30 5.62 25.69 -20.26
C ARG A 30 4.75 25.30 -21.46
N ARG A 31 4.96 25.92 -22.62
CA ARG A 31 4.25 25.61 -23.88
C ARG A 31 5.27 25.53 -24.99
N LEU A 32 5.11 24.55 -25.84
CA LEU A 32 5.88 24.34 -27.07
C LEU A 32 4.98 24.55 -28.26
N ASP A 33 5.48 25.19 -29.30
CA ASP A 33 4.84 25.14 -30.62
C ASP A 33 5.17 23.82 -31.33
N GLY A 34 4.55 23.57 -32.49
CA GLY A 34 4.72 22.30 -33.21
C GLY A 34 6.19 22.02 -33.57
N ARG A 35 6.92 23.05 -34.03
CA ARG A 35 8.33 22.92 -34.40
C ARG A 35 9.20 22.63 -33.18
N GLN A 36 8.93 23.31 -32.05
CA GLN A 36 9.64 23.06 -30.79
C GLN A 36 9.34 21.68 -30.22
N ALA A 37 8.14 21.15 -30.41
CA ALA A 37 7.77 19.79 -30.01
C ALA A 37 8.54 18.75 -30.83
N ASP A 38 8.64 18.94 -32.16
CA ASP A 38 9.44 18.07 -33.01
C ASP A 38 10.92 18.11 -32.63
N GLU A 39 11.46 19.32 -32.41
CA GLU A 39 12.85 19.51 -31.97
C GLU A 39 13.13 18.85 -30.60
N LEU A 40 12.17 18.88 -29.67
CA LEU A 40 12.28 18.20 -28.38
C LEU A 40 12.35 16.66 -28.57
N ILE A 41 11.52 16.09 -29.45
CA ILE A 41 11.48 14.67 -29.73
C ILE A 41 12.79 14.20 -30.39
N GLU A 42 13.27 14.94 -31.38
CA GLU A 42 14.54 14.67 -32.07
C GLU A 42 15.72 14.77 -31.10
N GLY A 43 15.79 15.85 -30.31
CA GLY A 43 16.80 16.04 -29.28
C GLY A 43 16.79 14.94 -28.20
N TYR A 44 15.61 14.46 -27.82
CA TYR A 44 15.49 13.34 -26.91
C TYR A 44 16.07 12.05 -27.50
N ARG A 45 15.77 11.71 -28.78
CA ARG A 45 16.26 10.52 -29.45
C ARG A 45 17.78 10.57 -29.59
N ALA A 46 18.34 11.68 -30.01
CA ALA A 46 19.77 11.91 -30.10
C ALA A 46 20.45 11.77 -28.72
N GLY A 47 19.93 12.48 -27.72
CA GLY A 47 20.45 12.43 -26.35
C GLY A 47 20.38 11.06 -25.70
N ALA A 48 19.35 10.26 -25.98
CA ALA A 48 19.24 8.90 -25.48
C ALA A 48 20.33 7.99 -26.07
N THR A 49 20.64 8.13 -27.36
CA THR A 49 21.75 7.42 -28.02
C THR A 49 23.09 7.85 -27.45
N GLN A 50 23.28 9.15 -27.23
CA GLN A 50 24.49 9.73 -26.65
C GLN A 50 24.71 9.26 -25.20
N LEU A 51 23.63 9.19 -24.38
CA LEU A 51 23.69 8.66 -23.02
C LEU A 51 24.07 7.17 -23.02
N SER A 52 23.55 6.39 -23.96
CA SER A 52 23.93 4.98 -24.12
C SER A 52 25.41 4.82 -24.45
N ALA A 53 25.94 5.67 -25.35
CA ALA A 53 27.36 5.68 -25.70
C ALA A 53 28.25 6.02 -24.49
N ILE A 54 27.88 7.07 -23.72
CA ILE A 54 28.59 7.44 -22.49
C ILE A 54 28.60 6.30 -21.47
N LYS A 55 27.45 5.68 -21.22
CA LYS A 55 27.34 4.57 -20.25
C LYS A 55 28.14 3.34 -20.67
N THR A 56 28.17 3.06 -21.96
CA THR A 56 28.92 1.90 -22.50
C THR A 56 30.43 2.13 -22.46
N SER A 57 30.91 3.33 -22.74
CA SER A 57 32.35 3.64 -22.85
C SER A 57 33.00 4.06 -21.53
N ALA A 58 32.24 4.80 -20.67
CA ALA A 58 32.78 5.42 -19.45
C ALA A 58 32.06 5.02 -18.16
N GLY A 59 31.00 4.18 -18.25
CA GLY A 59 30.23 3.76 -17.09
C GLY A 59 29.36 4.88 -16.50
N SER A 60 29.23 4.91 -15.18
CA SER A 60 28.49 5.96 -14.48
C SER A 60 29.35 7.20 -14.29
N THR A 61 28.91 8.33 -14.85
CA THR A 61 29.62 9.61 -14.81
C THR A 61 28.67 10.74 -14.46
N ALA A 62 29.17 11.82 -13.84
CA ALA A 62 28.38 12.99 -13.50
C ALA A 62 27.72 13.66 -14.73
N ILE A 63 28.35 13.54 -15.90
CA ILE A 63 27.84 14.02 -17.19
C ILE A 63 26.67 13.15 -17.64
N GLY A 64 26.82 11.83 -17.59
CA GLY A 64 25.76 10.88 -17.90
C GLY A 64 24.53 11.05 -16.99
N ASP A 65 24.76 11.32 -15.71
CA ASP A 65 23.67 11.55 -14.75
C ASP A 65 22.91 12.84 -15.04
N ARG A 66 23.61 13.95 -15.39
CA ARG A 66 22.98 15.21 -15.82
C ARG A 66 22.17 15.04 -17.09
N LEU A 67 22.71 14.36 -18.09
CA LEU A 67 21.99 14.07 -19.33
C LEU A 67 20.78 13.19 -19.09
N SER A 68 20.88 12.19 -18.21
CA SER A 68 19.77 11.34 -17.80
C SER A 68 18.61 12.12 -17.17
N VAL A 69 18.91 13.12 -16.32
CA VAL A 69 17.92 14.01 -15.72
C VAL A 69 17.24 14.86 -16.80
N THR A 70 18.02 15.42 -17.75
CA THR A 70 17.48 16.22 -18.85
C THR A 70 16.56 15.39 -19.75
N LEU A 71 16.97 14.16 -20.09
CA LEU A 71 16.16 13.22 -20.89
C LEU A 71 14.89 12.82 -20.16
N SER A 72 14.95 12.60 -18.86
CA SER A 72 13.75 12.30 -18.05
C SER A 72 12.74 13.44 -18.09
N ARG A 73 13.19 14.71 -17.97
CA ARG A 73 12.32 15.88 -18.12
C ARG A 73 11.73 15.99 -19.52
N ALA A 74 12.56 15.81 -20.55
CA ALA A 74 12.10 15.86 -21.94
C ALA A 74 11.04 14.78 -22.20
N ARG A 75 11.26 13.57 -21.69
CA ARG A 75 10.30 12.47 -21.79
C ARG A 75 8.95 12.81 -21.16
N LEU A 76 8.95 13.35 -19.93
CA LEU A 76 7.74 13.78 -19.24
C LEU A 76 6.91 14.78 -20.06
N ARG A 77 7.58 15.64 -20.86
CA ARG A 77 6.91 16.66 -21.69
C ARG A 77 6.10 16.07 -22.85
N PHE A 78 6.58 15.07 -23.55
CA PHE A 78 5.86 14.50 -24.69
C PHE A 78 5.10 13.21 -24.36
N THR A 79 5.36 12.57 -23.23
CA THR A 79 4.51 11.46 -22.78
C THR A 79 3.21 11.94 -22.13
N GLY A 80 3.06 13.26 -21.96
CA GLY A 80 1.83 13.83 -21.40
C GLY A 80 1.60 13.48 -19.93
N ALA A 81 2.64 13.06 -19.21
CA ALA A 81 2.58 13.01 -17.75
C ALA A 81 2.39 14.45 -17.27
N THR A 82 1.15 14.89 -17.27
CA THR A 82 0.76 16.20 -16.75
C THR A 82 1.03 16.17 -15.26
N ASP A 83 1.70 17.19 -14.74
CA ASP A 83 1.82 17.51 -13.31
C ASP A 83 0.45 17.74 -12.62
N ASN A 84 -0.63 17.30 -13.22
CA ASN A 84 -1.98 17.47 -12.70
C ASN A 84 -2.35 16.26 -11.85
N LEU A 85 -1.71 16.13 -10.68
CA LEU A 85 -2.05 15.14 -9.67
C LEU A 85 -3.56 15.13 -9.39
N LEU A 86 -4.20 16.30 -9.37
CA LEU A 86 -5.65 16.41 -9.18
C LEU A 86 -6.44 15.77 -10.34
N GLY A 87 -5.94 15.85 -11.57
CA GLY A 87 -6.55 15.20 -12.74
C GLY A 87 -6.42 13.67 -12.71
N ALA A 88 -5.43 13.14 -12.00
CA ALA A 88 -5.22 11.69 -11.87
C ALA A 88 -6.10 11.04 -10.77
N LEU A 89 -6.58 11.82 -9.79
CA LEU A 89 -7.38 11.32 -8.67
C LEU A 89 -8.64 10.55 -9.10
N PRO A 90 -9.47 11.02 -10.07
CA PRO A 90 -10.63 10.27 -10.51
C PRO A 90 -10.30 8.90 -11.09
N ALA A 91 -9.24 8.78 -11.87
CA ALA A 91 -8.77 7.50 -12.41
C ALA A 91 -8.23 6.59 -11.32
N PHE A 92 -7.46 7.15 -10.38
CA PHE A 92 -6.93 6.41 -9.23
C PHE A 92 -8.06 5.82 -8.37
N PHE A 93 -8.96 6.65 -7.88
CA PHE A 93 -10.05 6.21 -7.00
C PHE A 93 -11.17 5.46 -7.73
N GLY A 94 -11.41 5.76 -9.01
CA GLY A 94 -12.48 5.13 -9.80
C GLY A 94 -12.09 3.79 -10.42
N ALA A 95 -10.81 3.54 -10.65
CA ALA A 95 -10.37 2.35 -11.38
C ALA A 95 -9.17 1.64 -10.74
N GLN A 96 -8.05 2.31 -10.50
CA GLN A 96 -6.81 1.66 -10.08
C GLN A 96 -6.91 1.08 -8.66
N LEU A 97 -7.30 1.89 -7.68
CA LEU A 97 -7.42 1.48 -6.30
C LEU A 97 -8.45 0.35 -6.09
N PRO A 98 -9.69 0.44 -6.60
CA PRO A 98 -10.63 -0.64 -6.42
C PRO A 98 -10.23 -1.92 -7.18
N ALA A 99 -9.53 -1.82 -8.32
CA ALA A 99 -8.96 -2.98 -9.01
C ALA A 99 -7.87 -3.66 -8.18
N ALA A 100 -6.98 -2.88 -7.53
CA ALA A 100 -5.94 -3.40 -6.66
C ALA A 100 -6.53 -4.17 -5.47
N PHE A 101 -7.54 -3.63 -4.79
CA PHE A 101 -8.26 -4.31 -3.72
C PHE A 101 -8.97 -5.57 -4.21
N TYR A 102 -9.64 -5.49 -5.36
CA TYR A 102 -10.33 -6.65 -5.94
C TYR A 102 -9.38 -7.79 -6.29
N ARG A 103 -8.18 -7.47 -6.74
CA ARG A 103 -7.15 -8.44 -7.10
C ARG A 103 -6.70 -9.30 -5.92
N VAL A 104 -6.66 -8.76 -4.72
CA VAL A 104 -6.23 -9.47 -3.50
C VAL A 104 -7.39 -10.03 -2.67
N ARG A 105 -8.66 -9.83 -3.07
CA ARG A 105 -9.86 -10.13 -2.28
C ARG A 105 -9.93 -11.54 -1.72
N TRP A 106 -9.59 -12.56 -2.51
CA TRP A 106 -9.67 -13.95 -2.05
C TRP A 106 -8.58 -14.29 -1.04
N LEU A 107 -7.37 -13.77 -1.25
CA LEU A 107 -6.30 -13.93 -0.27
C LEU A 107 -6.62 -13.16 1.01
N THR A 108 -7.26 -11.99 0.91
CA THR A 108 -7.79 -11.24 2.06
C THR A 108 -8.78 -12.10 2.86
N VAL A 109 -9.72 -12.79 2.20
CA VAL A 109 -10.68 -13.67 2.87
C VAL A 109 -9.96 -14.84 3.55
N VAL A 110 -8.96 -15.45 2.91
CA VAL A 110 -8.16 -16.52 3.52
C VAL A 110 -7.42 -16.02 4.76
N VAL A 111 -6.75 -14.87 4.67
CA VAL A 111 -6.06 -14.25 5.82
C VAL A 111 -7.05 -13.95 6.95
N MET A 112 -8.22 -13.40 6.63
CA MET A 112 -9.29 -13.14 7.60
C MET A 112 -9.70 -14.44 8.33
N LEU A 113 -10.00 -15.51 7.59
CA LEU A 113 -10.43 -16.78 8.19
C LEU A 113 -9.35 -17.37 9.10
N VAL A 114 -8.09 -17.34 8.67
CA VAL A 114 -6.96 -17.81 9.47
C VAL A 114 -6.80 -16.97 10.74
N THR A 115 -6.86 -15.64 10.62
CA THR A 115 -6.74 -14.72 11.78
C THR A 115 -7.86 -14.95 12.79
N VAL A 116 -9.10 -15.02 12.32
CA VAL A 116 -10.26 -15.27 13.19
C VAL A 116 -10.15 -16.64 13.87
N ALA A 117 -9.72 -17.68 13.14
CA ALA A 117 -9.53 -19.01 13.72
C ALA A 117 -8.46 -19.02 14.82
N ILE A 118 -7.31 -18.35 14.59
CA ILE A 118 -6.25 -18.25 15.61
C ILE A 118 -6.77 -17.47 16.83
N GLY A 119 -7.43 -16.32 16.63
CA GLY A 119 -8.01 -15.53 17.71
C GLY A 119 -9.05 -16.32 18.52
N ALA A 120 -9.94 -17.06 17.85
CA ALA A 120 -10.94 -17.91 18.51
C ALA A 120 -10.30 -19.06 19.30
N ILE A 121 -9.23 -19.68 18.78
CA ILE A 121 -8.48 -20.72 19.51
C ILE A 121 -7.90 -20.14 20.80
N TYR A 122 -7.24 -19.00 20.75
CA TYR A 122 -6.70 -18.34 21.96
C TYR A 122 -7.82 -17.95 22.93
N ALA A 123 -8.89 -17.33 22.45
CA ALA A 123 -10.02 -16.91 23.28
C ALA A 123 -10.66 -18.10 24.01
N THR A 124 -10.96 -19.19 23.28
CA THR A 124 -11.57 -20.37 23.89
C THR A 124 -10.64 -21.14 24.79
N TRP A 125 -9.34 -21.18 24.49
CA TRP A 125 -8.34 -21.84 25.32
C TRP A 125 -8.17 -21.10 26.67
N ILE A 126 -8.07 -19.76 26.65
CA ILE A 126 -7.92 -18.95 27.88
C ILE A 126 -9.20 -19.00 28.71
N ALA A 127 -10.37 -18.86 28.08
CA ALA A 127 -11.66 -18.92 28.79
C ALA A 127 -11.98 -20.30 29.36
N GLY A 128 -11.45 -21.38 28.76
CA GLY A 128 -11.72 -22.75 29.17
C GLY A 128 -10.77 -23.35 30.21
N ASP A 129 -9.59 -22.72 30.43
CA ASP A 129 -8.60 -23.25 31.39
C ASP A 129 -8.14 -22.18 32.39
N PRO A 130 -8.58 -22.29 33.66
CA PRO A 130 -8.16 -21.34 34.72
C PRO A 130 -6.65 -21.24 34.94
N ARG A 131 -5.88 -22.30 34.61
CA ARG A 131 -4.42 -22.28 34.74
C ARG A 131 -3.79 -21.40 33.66
N VAL A 132 -4.35 -21.45 32.45
CA VAL A 132 -3.93 -20.61 31.34
C VAL A 132 -4.28 -19.15 31.64
N LEU A 133 -5.51 -18.89 32.10
CA LEU A 133 -5.93 -17.56 32.52
C LEU A 133 -4.99 -16.97 33.59
N ALA A 134 -4.65 -17.74 34.62
CA ALA A 134 -3.75 -17.31 35.70
C ALA A 134 -2.31 -17.01 35.22
N SER A 135 -1.91 -17.46 34.03
CA SER A 135 -0.60 -17.11 33.46
C SER A 135 -0.52 -15.69 32.92
N TYR A 136 -1.66 -15.02 32.72
CA TYR A 136 -1.74 -13.64 32.23
C TYR A 136 -1.83 -12.58 33.34
N GLY A 137 -2.10 -12.99 34.58
CA GLY A 137 -2.14 -12.09 35.75
C GLY A 137 -2.82 -12.76 36.93
N ASP A 138 -2.75 -12.13 38.08
CA ASP A 138 -3.54 -12.57 39.21
C ASP A 138 -5.01 -12.15 39.09
N ASP A 139 -5.91 -12.75 39.89
CA ASP A 139 -7.35 -12.50 39.79
C ASP A 139 -7.72 -11.01 40.00
N ALA A 140 -6.98 -10.30 40.84
CA ALA A 140 -7.22 -8.88 41.12
C ALA A 140 -6.86 -8.00 39.91
N ASP A 141 -5.74 -8.29 39.25
CA ASP A 141 -5.30 -7.57 38.06
C ASP A 141 -6.22 -7.86 36.87
N LEU A 142 -6.60 -9.12 36.66
CA LEU A 142 -7.52 -9.50 35.61
C LEU A 142 -8.92 -8.88 35.78
N ARG A 143 -9.45 -8.83 37.03
CA ARG A 143 -10.70 -8.13 37.32
C ARG A 143 -10.58 -6.65 37.04
N ARG A 144 -9.51 -5.99 37.42
CA ARG A 144 -9.29 -4.57 37.15
C ARG A 144 -9.26 -4.31 35.64
N TYR A 145 -8.59 -5.16 34.87
CA TYR A 145 -8.60 -5.07 33.42
C TYR A 145 -10.01 -5.16 32.84
N VAL A 146 -10.80 -6.16 33.26
CA VAL A 146 -12.14 -6.42 32.74
C VAL A 146 -13.17 -5.37 33.17
N ASP A 147 -13.06 -4.89 34.44
CA ASP A 147 -14.06 -3.97 35.00
C ASP A 147 -13.85 -2.51 34.62
N SER A 148 -12.60 -2.11 34.32
CA SER A 148 -12.30 -0.70 34.02
C SER A 148 -11.26 -0.48 32.92
N GLU A 149 -10.07 -1.08 33.00
CA GLU A 149 -8.95 -0.71 32.12
C GLU A 149 -9.25 -0.94 30.64
N PHE A 150 -9.98 -2.00 30.30
CA PHE A 150 -10.37 -2.29 28.91
C PHE A 150 -11.25 -1.17 28.31
N THR A 151 -12.21 -0.65 29.05
CA THR A 151 -13.09 0.43 28.59
C THR A 151 -12.43 1.80 28.71
N ASP A 152 -11.63 2.01 29.75
CA ASP A 152 -10.92 3.26 30.01
C ASP A 152 -9.87 3.55 28.95
N TYR A 153 -9.30 2.51 28.32
CA TYR A 153 -8.41 2.64 27.19
C TYR A 153 -8.99 3.51 26.08
N TYR A 154 -10.28 3.39 25.78
CA TYR A 154 -10.97 4.15 24.73
C TYR A 154 -11.37 5.58 25.15
N SER A 155 -11.28 5.92 26.42
CA SER A 155 -11.67 7.22 26.98
C SER A 155 -10.56 7.97 27.69
N SER A 156 -9.38 7.35 27.86
CA SER A 156 -8.24 7.91 28.60
C SER A 156 -7.60 9.15 27.98
N ASN A 157 -7.77 9.35 26.67
CA ASN A 157 -7.23 10.47 25.92
C ASN A 157 -8.35 11.24 25.16
N PRO A 158 -8.13 12.53 24.82
CA PRO A 158 -9.05 13.24 23.93
C PRO A 158 -9.25 12.47 22.62
N ALA A 159 -10.50 12.35 22.16
CA ALA A 159 -10.90 11.51 21.03
C ALA A 159 -10.02 11.68 19.76
N ALA A 160 -9.67 12.91 19.40
CA ALA A 160 -8.83 13.19 18.24
C ALA A 160 -7.38 12.68 18.42
N SER A 161 -6.81 12.82 19.62
CA SER A 161 -5.47 12.33 19.94
C SER A 161 -5.44 10.80 19.93
N PHE A 162 -6.46 10.18 20.53
CA PHE A 162 -6.64 8.73 20.57
C PHE A 162 -6.81 8.17 19.16
N ALA A 163 -7.70 8.73 18.33
CA ALA A 163 -7.88 8.36 16.93
C ALA A 163 -6.57 8.43 16.12
N GLY A 164 -5.78 9.47 16.33
CA GLY A 164 -4.47 9.62 15.68
C GLY A 164 -3.46 8.56 16.12
N GLN A 165 -3.45 8.21 17.41
CA GLN A 165 -2.55 7.21 17.98
C GLN A 165 -2.85 5.81 17.47
N VAL A 166 -4.14 5.43 17.47
CA VAL A 166 -4.61 4.16 16.95
C VAL A 166 -4.36 4.05 15.45
N TRP A 167 -4.72 5.09 14.69
CA TRP A 167 -4.43 5.13 13.26
C TRP A 167 -2.95 4.90 12.96
N THR A 168 -2.06 5.55 13.71
CA THR A 168 -0.61 5.39 13.53
C THR A 168 -0.15 3.97 13.85
N ASN A 169 -0.67 3.37 14.94
CA ASN A 169 -0.34 2.00 15.32
C ASN A 169 -0.76 0.98 14.24
N ASN A 170 -1.98 1.09 13.75
CA ASN A 170 -2.52 0.15 12.77
C ASN A 170 -1.94 0.39 11.37
N ALA A 171 -1.64 1.65 11.02
CA ALA A 171 -0.86 1.97 9.83
C ALA A 171 0.55 1.35 9.89
N TYR A 172 1.18 1.32 11.07
CA TYR A 172 2.48 0.67 11.26
C TYR A 172 2.40 -0.85 11.07
N ILE A 173 1.35 -1.51 11.59
CA ILE A 173 1.10 -2.96 11.38
C ILE A 173 0.92 -3.25 9.88
N ALA A 174 0.08 -2.47 9.20
CA ALA A 174 -0.13 -2.59 7.76
C ALA A 174 1.15 -2.33 6.96
N ALA A 175 1.93 -1.31 7.34
CA ALA A 175 3.20 -0.98 6.72
C ALA A 175 4.24 -2.10 6.85
N GLN A 176 4.28 -2.82 7.97
CA GLN A 176 5.13 -4.00 8.13
C GLN A 176 4.77 -5.10 7.14
N CYS A 177 3.46 -5.37 6.94
CA CYS A 177 3.01 -6.35 5.96
C CYS A 177 3.42 -5.95 4.53
N VAL A 178 3.34 -4.66 4.20
CA VAL A 178 3.73 -4.11 2.91
C VAL A 178 5.25 -4.17 2.71
N ALA A 179 6.02 -3.64 3.67
CA ALA A 179 7.48 -3.49 3.55
C ALA A 179 8.22 -4.84 3.58
N PHE A 180 7.78 -5.74 4.45
CA PHE A 180 8.45 -7.03 4.63
C PHE A 180 7.70 -8.20 3.97
N GLY A 181 6.68 -7.91 3.17
CA GLY A 181 5.90 -8.92 2.44
C GLY A 181 6.76 -9.84 1.59
N ILE A 182 7.79 -9.28 0.96
CA ILE A 182 8.75 -10.03 0.13
C ILE A 182 9.46 -11.18 0.86
N THR A 183 9.58 -11.12 2.18
CA THR A 183 10.25 -12.16 2.96
C THR A 183 9.44 -13.45 3.09
N GLY A 184 8.11 -13.37 2.90
CA GLY A 184 7.18 -14.50 3.00
C GLY A 184 6.90 -14.99 4.44
N ILE A 185 7.79 -14.74 5.39
CA ILE A 185 7.65 -15.18 6.78
C ILE A 185 7.16 -14.08 7.72
N TRP A 186 7.48 -12.83 7.42
CA TRP A 186 7.15 -11.71 8.29
C TRP A 186 5.63 -11.46 8.37
N VAL A 187 4.93 -11.57 7.25
CA VAL A 187 3.48 -11.37 7.21
C VAL A 187 2.74 -12.42 8.05
N PRO A 188 2.98 -13.73 7.92
CA PRO A 188 2.42 -14.73 8.84
C PRO A 188 2.71 -14.44 10.31
N TYR A 189 3.92 -13.98 10.65
CA TYR A 189 4.28 -13.61 12.01
C TYR A 189 3.43 -12.44 12.53
N VAL A 190 3.32 -11.35 11.76
CA VAL A 190 2.52 -10.17 12.13
C VAL A 190 1.06 -10.55 12.32
N ILE A 191 0.49 -11.33 11.41
CA ILE A 191 -0.91 -11.79 11.49
C ILE A 191 -1.12 -12.69 12.70
N PHE A 192 -0.22 -13.63 12.96
CA PHE A 192 -0.28 -14.49 14.13
C PHE A 192 -0.24 -13.68 15.43
N SER A 193 0.73 -12.75 15.56
CA SER A 193 0.87 -11.91 16.75
C SER A 193 -0.36 -11.03 16.98
N ASN A 194 -0.92 -10.45 15.91
CA ASN A 194 -2.14 -9.65 16.01
C ASN A 194 -3.34 -10.49 16.43
N ALA A 195 -3.54 -11.65 15.80
CA ALA A 195 -4.61 -12.59 16.14
C ALA A 195 -4.50 -13.09 17.59
N GLN A 196 -3.28 -13.39 18.04
CA GLN A 196 -3.00 -13.79 19.41
C GLN A 196 -3.38 -12.69 20.40
N SER A 197 -2.96 -11.44 20.15
CA SER A 197 -3.27 -10.31 21.04
C SER A 197 -4.77 -10.08 21.21
N VAL A 198 -5.52 -10.07 20.09
CA VAL A 198 -6.99 -9.96 20.12
C VAL A 198 -7.62 -11.16 20.80
N GLY A 199 -7.11 -12.37 20.52
CA GLY A 199 -7.61 -13.60 21.14
C GLY A 199 -7.37 -13.66 22.66
N ILE A 200 -6.24 -13.15 23.15
CA ILE A 200 -5.94 -13.04 24.59
C ILE A 200 -6.94 -12.10 25.24
N ALA A 201 -7.10 -10.89 24.70
CA ALA A 201 -8.06 -9.91 25.23
C ALA A 201 -9.48 -10.48 25.27
N ALA A 202 -9.93 -11.12 24.19
CA ALA A 202 -11.23 -11.79 24.13
C ALA A 202 -11.35 -12.90 25.18
N GLY A 203 -10.32 -13.76 25.34
CA GLY A 203 -10.32 -14.87 26.28
C GLY A 203 -10.42 -14.41 27.72
N VAL A 204 -9.67 -13.35 28.11
CA VAL A 204 -9.78 -12.74 29.43
C VAL A 204 -11.19 -12.19 29.67
N MET A 205 -11.73 -11.40 28.72
CA MET A 205 -13.08 -10.83 28.85
C MET A 205 -14.16 -11.93 28.94
N PHE A 206 -14.05 -13.01 28.17
CA PHE A 206 -14.98 -14.14 28.21
C PHE A 206 -14.92 -14.92 29.50
N SER A 207 -13.73 -15.04 30.14
CA SER A 207 -13.56 -15.72 31.42
C SER A 207 -14.32 -15.05 32.56
N TYR A 208 -14.65 -13.76 32.42
CA TYR A 208 -15.41 -12.98 33.39
C TYR A 208 -16.83 -12.60 32.90
N ASP A 209 -17.35 -13.34 31.91
CA ASP A 209 -18.69 -13.10 31.32
C ASP A 209 -18.90 -11.69 30.75
N ARG A 210 -17.84 -11.01 30.27
CA ARG A 210 -17.86 -9.66 29.69
C ARG A 210 -17.66 -9.67 28.17
N GLY A 211 -18.09 -10.72 27.51
CA GLY A 211 -18.01 -10.85 26.06
C GLY A 211 -18.85 -9.81 25.31
N ASP A 212 -19.97 -9.37 25.89
CA ASP A 212 -20.81 -8.31 25.38
C ASP A 212 -20.03 -6.98 25.29
N VAL A 213 -19.33 -6.61 26.35
CA VAL A 213 -18.48 -5.41 26.41
C VAL A 213 -17.33 -5.51 25.40
N PHE A 214 -16.68 -6.69 25.31
CA PHE A 214 -15.61 -6.90 24.33
C PHE A 214 -16.11 -6.60 22.91
N PHE A 215 -17.23 -7.17 22.50
CA PHE A 215 -17.75 -6.96 21.16
C PHE A 215 -18.29 -5.55 20.95
N GLU A 216 -18.89 -4.93 21.97
CA GLU A 216 -19.36 -3.55 21.88
C GLU A 216 -18.24 -2.57 21.57
N TYR A 217 -17.07 -2.78 22.17
CA TYR A 217 -15.93 -1.87 21.99
C TYR A 217 -15.06 -2.22 20.79
N ILE A 218 -14.90 -3.50 20.43
CA ILE A 218 -14.04 -3.91 19.33
C ILE A 218 -14.72 -3.80 17.95
N LEU A 219 -15.97 -4.28 17.83
CA LEU A 219 -16.58 -4.43 16.50
C LEU A 219 -16.79 -3.13 15.73
N PRO A 220 -17.20 -1.99 16.33
CA PRO A 220 -17.52 -0.79 15.56
C PRO A 220 -16.40 -0.34 14.63
N HIS A 221 -15.18 -0.33 15.09
CA HIS A 221 -13.98 0.04 14.32
C HIS A 221 -13.24 -1.20 13.79
N GLY A 222 -13.13 -2.24 14.60
CA GLY A 222 -12.33 -3.43 14.35
C GLY A 222 -12.74 -4.19 13.09
N MET A 223 -14.02 -4.17 12.72
CA MET A 223 -14.46 -4.79 11.45
C MET A 223 -13.74 -4.19 10.24
N LEU A 224 -13.64 -2.87 10.15
CA LEU A 224 -12.96 -2.18 9.04
C LEU A 224 -11.45 -2.24 9.19
N GLU A 225 -10.95 -2.03 10.40
CA GLU A 225 -9.53 -2.01 10.73
C GLU A 225 -8.84 -3.35 10.47
N LEU A 226 -9.38 -4.43 11.03
CA LEU A 226 -8.85 -5.78 10.78
C LEU A 226 -8.94 -6.13 9.29
N THR A 227 -10.02 -5.70 8.59
CA THR A 227 -10.09 -5.87 7.14
C THR A 227 -8.93 -5.17 6.44
N ALA A 228 -8.56 -3.95 6.84
CA ALA A 228 -7.40 -3.24 6.29
C ALA A 228 -6.09 -4.00 6.54
N VAL A 229 -5.89 -4.55 7.74
CA VAL A 229 -4.74 -5.40 8.07
C VAL A 229 -4.71 -6.67 7.20
N PHE A 230 -5.86 -7.32 7.01
CA PHE A 230 -5.95 -8.51 6.14
C PHE A 230 -5.61 -8.20 4.69
N VAL A 231 -6.03 -7.03 4.19
CA VAL A 231 -5.70 -6.56 2.84
C VAL A 231 -4.21 -6.27 2.70
N ALA A 232 -3.60 -5.61 3.70
CA ALA A 232 -2.16 -5.36 3.74
C ALA A 232 -1.36 -6.66 3.70
N ALA A 233 -1.77 -7.63 4.53
CA ALA A 233 -1.17 -8.96 4.58
C ALA A 233 -1.33 -9.71 3.25
N ALA A 234 -2.52 -9.70 2.67
CA ALA A 234 -2.78 -10.33 1.38
C ALA A 234 -1.92 -9.72 0.25
N ALA A 235 -1.78 -8.39 0.23
CA ALA A 235 -0.94 -7.70 -0.73
C ALA A 235 0.56 -8.03 -0.54
N GLY A 236 1.03 -8.07 0.71
CA GLY A 236 2.39 -8.48 1.06
C GLY A 236 2.70 -9.94 0.66
N LEU A 237 1.82 -10.88 0.98
CA LEU A 237 1.96 -12.29 0.58
C LEU A 237 1.95 -12.47 -0.94
N ARG A 238 1.23 -11.62 -1.67
CA ARG A 238 1.22 -11.65 -3.13
C ARG A 238 2.57 -11.29 -3.74
N ILE A 239 3.30 -10.34 -3.16
CA ILE A 239 4.67 -10.01 -3.59
C ILE A 239 5.59 -11.22 -3.40
N PHE A 240 5.52 -11.88 -2.25
CA PHE A 240 6.27 -13.11 -2.03
C PHE A 240 5.92 -14.19 -3.07
N TRP A 241 4.64 -14.35 -3.35
CA TRP A 241 4.19 -15.33 -4.35
C TRP A 241 4.69 -15.01 -5.77
N ALA A 242 4.81 -13.73 -6.13
CA ALA A 242 5.37 -13.30 -7.40
C ALA A 242 6.84 -13.72 -7.61
N LEU A 243 7.61 -13.88 -6.52
CA LEU A 243 8.98 -14.44 -6.57
C LEU A 243 8.99 -15.93 -6.84
N ILE A 244 8.06 -16.68 -6.23
CA ILE A 244 8.04 -18.14 -6.30
C ILE A 244 7.38 -18.61 -7.59
N ALA A 245 6.22 -18.06 -7.91
CA ALA A 245 5.38 -18.45 -9.04
C ALA A 245 4.97 -17.24 -9.89
N PRO A 246 5.88 -16.64 -10.68
CA PRO A 246 5.61 -15.45 -11.48
C PRO A 246 4.64 -15.69 -12.66
N GLY A 247 4.32 -16.97 -12.96
CA GLY A 247 3.54 -17.34 -14.14
C GLY A 247 4.32 -17.15 -15.44
N PRO A 248 3.69 -16.62 -16.51
CA PRO A 248 4.36 -16.43 -17.81
C PRO A 248 5.33 -15.23 -17.82
N ARG A 249 5.39 -14.45 -16.74
CA ARG A 249 6.25 -13.27 -16.60
C ARG A 249 7.61 -13.66 -16.06
N THR A 250 8.65 -12.84 -16.31
CA THR A 250 9.90 -12.97 -15.55
C THR A 250 9.67 -12.55 -14.09
N ARG A 251 10.51 -13.06 -13.15
CA ARG A 251 10.42 -12.67 -11.73
C ARG A 251 10.52 -11.16 -11.55
N ALA A 252 11.42 -10.49 -12.28
CA ALA A 252 11.58 -9.04 -12.23
C ALA A 252 10.30 -8.29 -12.69
N GLN A 253 9.67 -8.74 -13.77
CA GLN A 253 8.40 -8.18 -14.24
C GLN A 253 7.28 -8.40 -13.23
N ALA A 254 7.13 -9.63 -12.72
CA ALA A 254 6.10 -9.94 -11.74
C ALA A 254 6.25 -9.11 -10.46
N LEU A 255 7.50 -8.95 -9.96
CA LEU A 255 7.80 -8.13 -8.80
C LEU A 255 7.48 -6.65 -9.05
N ALA A 256 7.86 -6.12 -10.20
CA ALA A 256 7.60 -4.72 -10.54
C ALA A 256 6.10 -4.42 -10.62
N GLU A 257 5.33 -5.25 -11.33
CA GLU A 257 3.87 -5.09 -11.47
C GLU A 257 3.13 -5.28 -10.13
N ASP A 258 3.43 -6.36 -9.40
CA ASP A 258 2.78 -6.63 -8.12
C ASP A 258 3.25 -5.64 -7.03
N GLY A 259 4.48 -5.11 -7.12
CA GLY A 259 4.99 -4.07 -6.24
C GLY A 259 4.29 -2.72 -6.43
N ARG A 260 4.05 -2.30 -7.66
CA ARG A 260 3.28 -1.09 -7.95
C ARG A 260 1.82 -1.22 -7.50
N ALA A 261 1.21 -2.40 -7.72
CA ALA A 261 -0.13 -2.68 -7.22
C ALA A 261 -0.19 -2.69 -5.68
N LEU A 262 0.84 -3.22 -5.01
CA LEU A 262 0.98 -3.15 -3.54
C LEU A 262 1.05 -1.71 -3.05
N PHE A 263 1.78 -0.84 -3.75
CA PHE A 263 1.85 0.58 -3.40
C PHE A 263 0.48 1.27 -3.53
N THR A 264 -0.28 0.95 -4.58
CA THR A 264 -1.67 1.41 -4.73
C THR A 264 -2.54 0.96 -3.56
N VAL A 265 -2.44 -0.32 -3.15
CA VAL A 265 -3.13 -0.83 -1.96
C VAL A 265 -2.72 -0.05 -0.72
N ALA A 266 -1.42 0.17 -0.49
CA ALA A 266 -0.92 0.87 0.68
C ALA A 266 -1.50 2.30 0.81
N ILE A 267 -1.56 3.06 -0.29
CA ILE A 267 -2.19 4.39 -0.29
C ILE A 267 -3.67 4.29 0.10
N GLY A 268 -4.40 3.32 -0.45
CA GLY A 268 -5.81 3.11 -0.11
C GLY A 268 -6.02 2.73 1.35
N LEU A 269 -5.12 1.92 1.92
CA LEU A 269 -5.20 1.51 3.32
C LEU A 269 -4.97 2.66 4.31
N VAL A 270 -4.18 3.67 3.96
CA VAL A 270 -4.04 4.88 4.77
C VAL A 270 -5.41 5.52 5.01
N LEU A 271 -6.24 5.62 3.95
CA LEU A 271 -7.59 6.20 4.04
C LEU A 271 -8.56 5.28 4.79
N VAL A 272 -8.52 3.97 4.53
CA VAL A 272 -9.39 3.00 5.21
C VAL A 272 -9.11 2.98 6.71
N LEU A 273 -7.84 2.94 7.11
CA LEU A 273 -7.43 3.01 8.51
C LEU A 273 -7.74 4.37 9.16
N PHE A 274 -7.67 5.46 8.39
CA PHE A 274 -8.07 6.78 8.88
C PHE A 274 -9.56 6.82 9.23
N VAL A 275 -10.42 6.26 8.39
CA VAL A 275 -11.87 6.13 8.68
C VAL A 275 -12.09 5.25 9.90
N SER A 276 -11.39 4.12 10.01
CA SER A 276 -11.46 3.25 11.19
C SER A 276 -11.05 3.97 12.48
N GLY A 277 -9.95 4.71 12.45
CA GLY A 277 -9.50 5.49 13.60
C GLY A 277 -10.49 6.58 14.04
N ILE A 278 -11.21 7.21 13.09
CA ILE A 278 -12.31 8.13 13.42
C ILE A 278 -13.44 7.36 14.13
N ILE A 279 -13.85 6.20 13.63
CA ILE A 279 -14.88 5.39 14.26
C ILE A 279 -14.45 4.99 15.67
N GLU A 280 -13.20 4.57 15.84
CA GLU A 280 -12.67 4.17 17.14
C GLU A 280 -12.62 5.33 18.14
N GLY A 281 -12.11 6.48 17.73
CA GLY A 281 -11.98 7.63 18.64
C GLY A 281 -13.29 8.34 18.97
N PHE A 282 -14.27 8.33 18.06
CA PHE A 282 -15.48 9.14 18.22
C PHE A 282 -16.77 8.32 18.38
N VAL A 283 -16.84 7.11 17.82
CA VAL A 283 -18.04 6.27 17.86
C VAL A 283 -17.96 5.24 18.97
N THR A 284 -16.82 4.57 19.11
CA THR A 284 -16.65 3.50 20.10
C THR A 284 -16.89 3.95 21.54
N PRO A 285 -16.30 5.06 22.03
CA PRO A 285 -16.52 5.52 23.40
C PRO A 285 -17.83 6.30 23.59
N ALA A 286 -18.56 6.63 22.50
CA ALA A 286 -19.78 7.43 22.59
C ALA A 286 -20.85 6.72 23.43
N PRO A 287 -21.65 7.45 24.25
CA PRO A 287 -22.72 6.89 25.06
C PRO A 287 -23.96 6.57 24.22
N TRP A 288 -23.76 5.98 23.06
CA TRP A 288 -24.81 5.59 22.13
C TRP A 288 -25.21 4.14 22.33
N PRO A 289 -26.46 3.78 22.04
CA PRO A 289 -26.86 2.37 21.99
C PRO A 289 -25.95 1.54 21.08
N TRP A 290 -25.62 0.32 21.50
CA TRP A 290 -24.71 -0.56 20.79
C TRP A 290 -25.06 -0.75 19.31
N TRP A 291 -26.34 -0.82 18.97
CA TRP A 291 -26.80 -1.01 17.58
C TRP A 291 -26.46 0.17 16.66
N ILE A 292 -26.36 1.40 17.17
CA ILE A 292 -25.91 2.56 16.39
C ILE A 292 -24.42 2.40 16.06
N LYS A 293 -23.61 2.04 17.04
CA LYS A 293 -22.18 1.78 16.86
C LYS A 293 -21.95 0.68 15.81
N MET A 294 -22.69 -0.44 15.93
CA MET A 294 -22.64 -1.55 14.97
C MET A 294 -23.09 -1.15 13.57
N THR A 295 -24.12 -0.30 13.45
CA THR A 295 -24.62 0.18 12.15
C THR A 295 -23.56 1.05 11.46
N ILE A 296 -22.86 1.90 12.20
CA ILE A 296 -21.79 2.74 11.64
C ILE A 296 -20.62 1.88 11.19
N GLY A 297 -20.12 0.99 12.05
CA GLY A 297 -19.01 0.10 11.70
C GLY A 297 -19.34 -0.88 10.57
N GLY A 298 -20.50 -1.50 10.65
CA GLY A 298 -21.00 -2.40 9.60
C GLY A 298 -21.25 -1.68 8.27
N GLY A 299 -21.75 -0.44 8.33
CA GLY A 299 -21.93 0.43 7.16
C GLY A 299 -20.58 0.77 6.49
N ALA A 300 -19.56 1.11 7.30
CA ALA A 300 -18.20 1.37 6.79
C ALA A 300 -17.59 0.12 6.14
N LEU A 301 -17.72 -1.03 6.77
CA LEU A 301 -17.28 -2.31 6.20
C LEU A 301 -18.03 -2.65 4.90
N ALA A 302 -19.36 -2.48 4.88
CA ALA A 302 -20.18 -2.71 3.69
C ALA A 302 -19.79 -1.77 2.54
N ALA A 303 -19.51 -0.49 2.84
CA ALA A 303 -19.04 0.47 1.85
C ALA A 303 -17.68 0.06 1.26
N TYR A 304 -16.74 -0.40 2.10
CA TYR A 304 -15.46 -0.93 1.64
C TYR A 304 -15.63 -2.14 0.70
N TRP A 305 -16.45 -3.12 1.08
CA TRP A 305 -16.67 -4.32 0.26
C TRP A 305 -17.48 -4.00 -1.00
N PHE A 306 -18.45 -3.10 -0.93
CA PHE A 306 -19.17 -2.60 -2.11
C PHE A 306 -18.20 -1.93 -3.10
N TYR A 307 -17.34 -1.04 -2.61
CA TYR A 307 -16.32 -0.38 -3.41
C TYR A 307 -15.37 -1.40 -4.07
N THR A 308 -14.88 -2.35 -3.31
CA THR A 308 -13.98 -3.39 -3.79
C THR A 308 -14.67 -4.33 -4.80
N LEU A 309 -15.88 -4.79 -4.51
CA LEU A 309 -16.53 -5.81 -5.33
C LEU A 309 -17.24 -5.22 -6.55
N TYR A 310 -17.86 -4.05 -6.44
CA TYR A 310 -18.58 -3.42 -7.55
C TYR A 310 -17.63 -2.68 -8.48
N PHE A 311 -16.95 -1.65 -7.98
CA PHE A 311 -16.03 -0.86 -8.80
C PHE A 311 -14.77 -1.64 -9.16
N GLY A 312 -14.22 -2.41 -8.22
CA GLY A 312 -13.02 -3.22 -8.45
C GLY A 312 -13.24 -4.30 -9.50
N ARG A 313 -14.37 -5.01 -9.46
CA ARG A 313 -14.71 -6.00 -10.50
C ARG A 313 -14.85 -5.36 -11.88
N ARG A 314 -15.50 -4.19 -11.96
CA ARG A 314 -15.69 -3.48 -13.22
C ARG A 314 -14.34 -3.03 -13.80
N ALA A 315 -13.50 -2.41 -12.98
CA ALA A 315 -12.17 -1.96 -13.38
C ALA A 315 -11.27 -3.14 -13.77
N TYR A 316 -11.26 -4.21 -12.97
CA TYR A 316 -10.47 -5.42 -13.26
C TYR A 316 -10.87 -6.09 -14.57
N ARG A 317 -12.17 -6.14 -14.90
CA ARG A 317 -12.68 -6.65 -16.19
C ARG A 317 -12.32 -5.73 -17.36
N ALA A 318 -12.11 -4.45 -17.12
CA ALA A 318 -11.63 -3.49 -18.11
C ALA A 318 -10.09 -3.53 -18.27
N GLY A 319 -9.38 -4.50 -17.66
CA GLY A 319 -7.95 -4.69 -17.79
C GLY A 319 -7.10 -3.93 -16.75
N GLN A 320 -7.74 -3.21 -15.81
CA GLN A 320 -7.01 -2.53 -14.73
C GLN A 320 -6.51 -3.54 -13.71
N THR A 321 -5.24 -3.44 -13.33
CA THR A 321 -4.61 -4.36 -12.38
C THR A 321 -4.26 -3.70 -11.05
N GLY A 322 -4.50 -2.39 -10.93
CA GLY A 322 -4.02 -1.58 -9.82
C GLY A 322 -2.54 -1.21 -9.95
N ASP A 323 -1.93 -1.56 -11.06
CA ASP A 323 -0.58 -1.15 -11.41
C ASP A 323 -0.58 0.34 -11.82
N LEU A 324 0.32 1.13 -11.26
CA LEU A 324 0.48 2.55 -11.58
C LEU A 324 1.24 2.79 -12.91
N ASP A 325 1.27 1.80 -13.78
CA ASP A 325 2.01 1.82 -15.07
C ASP A 325 1.63 2.99 -15.98
N GLU A 326 0.47 3.61 -15.79
CA GLU A 326 0.10 4.83 -16.50
C GLU A 326 0.99 6.03 -16.15
N PHE A 327 1.60 6.05 -14.97
CA PHE A 327 2.60 7.07 -14.60
C PHE A 327 3.99 6.78 -15.17
N GLU A 328 4.29 5.52 -15.47
CA GLU A 328 5.50 5.09 -16.18
C GLU A 328 5.29 4.89 -17.67
N ALA A 329 4.09 5.09 -18.19
CA ALA A 329 3.63 4.75 -19.53
C ALA A 329 4.26 5.53 -20.67
N GLY A 330 5.53 5.79 -20.61
CA GLY A 330 6.32 5.88 -21.81
C GLY A 330 6.64 4.51 -22.45
N ALA A 331 6.18 3.42 -21.88
CA ALA A 331 6.44 2.07 -22.35
C ALA A 331 5.15 1.31 -22.72
N ARG A 332 4.19 1.95 -23.39
CA ARG A 332 3.24 1.16 -24.18
C ARG A 332 4.07 0.42 -25.23
N ARG A 333 4.25 -0.88 -25.04
CA ARG A 333 4.68 -1.76 -26.13
C ARG A 333 3.71 -1.54 -27.28
N ILE A 334 4.21 -0.98 -28.37
CA ILE A 334 3.58 -1.10 -29.68
C ILE A 334 3.69 -2.59 -30.01
N THR A 335 2.65 -3.36 -29.70
CA THR A 335 2.49 -4.68 -30.28
C THR A 335 2.21 -4.41 -31.75
N SER A 336 3.23 -4.62 -32.60
CA SER A 336 3.03 -4.75 -34.04
C SER A 336 2.01 -5.87 -34.25
N GLY A 337 0.84 -5.52 -34.82
CA GLY A 337 -0.10 -6.48 -35.38
C GLY A 337 0.53 -7.24 -36.54
#